data_cd2a3aceb21c331d0c32a694248036e2
#
_entry.id   cd2a3aceb21c331d0c32a694248036e2
#
_cell.length_a   1.000
_cell.length_b   1.000
_cell.length_c   1.000
_cell.angle_alpha   90.00
_cell.angle_beta   90.00
_cell.angle_gamma   90.00
#
_symmetry.space_group_name_H-M   'P 1'
#
loop_
_entity.id
_entity.type
_entity.pdbx_description
1 polymer ?
#
loop_
_entity_poly.entity_id
_entity_poly.type
_entity_poly.pdbx_seq_one_letter_code
_entity_poly.pdbx_strand_id
1 'polypeptide(L)'
;MWDLLIPGNRGTLVRPGGSDVASHTIFTGPKTLAETILPPFGVGDLRAEEGKVSGLKLFHTTNSGVTEVMPRLAAVEADVQDLVEAHMETMLGVTFLASEYVIDCVDGGRIDSLGLDENGAPVIVEYKRGTDAGVINQGLYYMAWLTNHKDAFRNLVRDRLGGTAASQILWSAPRLICVAGDFTRYDAHAVREHRRSIDLVRYRYFGSDHFGLETVASVTGHSASAKRVRRRAAGAPPVRMQGGAMAELAEAVDEVLVGLGDGVTRVQRKQYAAYQRLRNFACVCPPQQKKLLVYLKADPKEVDLVSGFTRDVTGLGHHGTGDLELQLRTERDLERAGDLLRLSYAAA
;
A
#
# COMPACT_ATOMS: atom_id res chain seq x y z
N MET A 1 -56.83 -15.52 15.93
CA MET A 1 -57.66 -15.99 17.08
C MET A 1 -56.77 -15.80 18.30
N TRP A 2 -57.24 -14.86 19.18
CA TRP A 2 -56.66 -14.37 20.44
C TRP A 2 -55.48 -13.40 20.27
N ASP A 3 -55.61 -12.12 20.20
CA ASP A 3 -56.19 -10.97 20.95
C ASP A 3 -55.85 -10.88 22.44
N LEU A 4 -55.44 -9.63 22.79
CA LEU A 4 -55.59 -8.94 24.07
C LEU A 4 -54.32 -8.90 24.95
N LEU A 5 -53.87 -7.81 25.55
CA LEU A 5 -54.38 -6.46 25.87
C LEU A 5 -53.25 -5.65 26.52
N ILE A 6 -53.21 -4.36 26.28
CA ILE A 6 -52.54 -3.32 27.07
C ILE A 6 -53.45 -2.92 28.24
N PRO A 7 -52.97 -2.43 29.40
CA PRO A 7 -52.90 -1.02 29.70
C PRO A 7 -51.67 -0.65 30.59
N GLY A 8 -51.00 0.46 30.57
CA GLY A 8 -51.48 1.83 30.75
C GLY A 8 -51.47 2.29 32.20
N ASN A 9 -50.52 3.13 32.63
CA ASN A 9 -50.88 4.21 33.52
C ASN A 9 -49.84 5.36 33.59
N ARG A 10 -50.40 6.56 33.58
CA ARG A 10 -49.75 7.88 33.72
C ARG A 10 -49.56 8.20 35.21
N GLY A 11 -48.57 9.01 35.52
CA GLY A 11 -48.42 9.65 36.82
C GLY A 11 -47.58 10.91 36.69
N THR A 12 -48.31 12.02 36.52
CA THR A 12 -47.82 13.39 36.63
C THR A 12 -47.84 13.81 38.11
N LEU A 13 -46.90 14.66 38.59
CA LEU A 13 -47.12 15.78 39.53
C LEU A 13 -45.81 16.31 40.09
N VAL A 14 -45.47 17.53 39.75
CA VAL A 14 -45.58 18.86 40.41
C VAL A 14 -44.32 19.31 41.19
N ARG A 15 -43.83 20.49 40.78
CA ARG A 15 -42.94 21.39 41.56
C ARG A 15 -43.69 22.07 42.70
N PRO A 16 -43.05 22.66 43.71
CA PRO A 16 -42.57 24.02 43.75
C PRO A 16 -41.25 24.20 44.55
N GLY A 17 -40.40 25.24 44.52
CA GLY A 17 -40.60 26.64 44.49
C GLY A 17 -39.84 27.29 45.67
N GLY A 18 -39.17 28.45 45.47
CA GLY A 18 -38.62 29.31 46.51
C GLY A 18 -37.11 29.61 46.30
N SER A 19 -36.70 30.71 45.69
CA SER A 19 -36.39 32.10 46.11
C SER A 19 -35.42 32.20 47.31
N ASP A 20 -34.26 32.89 47.16
CA ASP A 20 -33.94 34.27 47.51
C ASP A 20 -32.40 34.55 47.40
N VAL A 21 -32.06 35.52 46.66
CA VAL A 21 -31.54 36.91 46.90
C VAL A 21 -30.20 37.06 47.63
N ALA A 22 -29.25 37.66 46.88
CA ALA A 22 -28.31 38.75 47.19
C ALA A 22 -27.13 38.51 48.15
N SER A 23 -25.95 38.86 47.73
CA SER A 23 -25.31 40.14 48.11
C SER A 23 -23.91 40.28 47.49
N HIS A 24 -23.69 41.47 46.98
CA HIS A 24 -22.41 42.06 46.53
C HIS A 24 -21.35 42.05 47.63
N THR A 25 -20.09 41.83 47.26
CA THR A 25 -18.98 42.58 47.83
C THR A 25 -17.87 42.78 46.81
N ILE A 26 -17.69 44.05 46.44
CA ILE A 26 -16.58 44.60 45.67
C ILE A 26 -15.38 44.69 46.61
N PHE A 27 -14.22 44.24 46.21
CA PHE A 27 -12.95 44.67 46.77
C PHE A 27 -11.97 45.05 45.68
N THR A 28 -11.72 46.34 45.65
CA THR A 28 -10.69 47.08 44.87
C THR A 28 -9.37 47.03 45.62
N GLY A 29 -8.27 46.94 44.88
CA GLY A 29 -6.98 47.48 45.30
C GLY A 29 -5.77 46.63 44.95
N PRO A 30 -4.70 47.26 44.47
CA PRO A 30 -3.63 46.64 43.70
C PRO A 30 -2.48 46.16 44.57
N LYS A 31 -1.77 45.10 44.15
CA LYS A 31 -0.36 44.86 44.56
C LYS A 31 0.43 44.30 43.38
N THR A 32 1.22 45.17 42.82
CA THR A 32 2.47 44.93 42.13
C THR A 32 3.34 43.92 42.91
N LEU A 33 3.88 42.88 42.29
CA LEU A 33 5.22 42.39 42.60
C LEU A 33 5.68 41.30 41.63
N ALA A 34 6.85 41.57 41.10
CA ALA A 34 7.92 40.67 40.68
C ALA A 34 7.73 39.91 39.37
N GLU A 35 8.32 40.50 38.35
CA GLU A 35 8.92 39.85 37.21
C GLU A 35 9.81 38.66 37.67
N THR A 36 9.35 37.45 37.40
CA THR A 36 10.25 36.32 37.31
C THR A 36 10.51 36.09 35.82
N ILE A 37 11.65 36.53 35.38
CA ILE A 37 12.17 36.34 34.02
C ILE A 37 12.42 34.86 33.86
N LEU A 38 11.53 34.19 33.14
CA LEU A 38 11.82 32.89 32.52
C LEU A 38 12.64 33.16 31.25
N PRO A 39 13.72 32.41 31.02
CA PRO A 39 14.51 32.58 29.80
C PRO A 39 13.62 32.30 28.55
N PRO A 40 13.84 33.00 27.44
CA PRO A 40 13.09 32.74 26.24
C PRO A 40 13.37 31.33 25.77
N PHE A 41 12.36 30.48 25.82
CA PHE A 41 12.39 29.25 25.02
C PHE A 41 12.61 29.68 23.58
N GLY A 42 13.77 29.35 23.06
CA GLY A 42 14.07 29.48 21.65
C GLY A 42 12.94 28.85 20.88
N VAL A 43 12.23 29.67 20.12
CA VAL A 43 11.38 29.23 19.02
C VAL A 43 12.34 28.63 18.02
N GLY A 44 12.76 27.39 18.30
CA GLY A 44 13.37 26.56 17.29
C GLY A 44 12.38 26.51 16.15
N ASP A 45 12.86 26.90 15.00
CA ASP A 45 12.22 26.88 13.70
C ASP A 45 11.60 25.48 13.48
N LEU A 46 10.40 25.25 14.02
CA LEU A 46 9.50 24.20 13.60
C LEU A 46 8.99 24.59 12.21
N ARG A 47 9.91 24.66 11.25
CA ARG A 47 9.53 24.40 9.88
C ARG A 47 8.95 22.99 9.91
N ALA A 48 7.63 22.94 10.05
CA ALA A 48 6.86 21.79 9.65
C ALA A 48 7.42 21.40 8.28
N GLU A 49 8.10 20.26 8.20
CA GLU A 49 8.16 19.54 6.95
C GLU A 49 6.69 19.26 6.64
N GLU A 50 6.08 20.15 5.91
CA GLU A 50 4.85 19.91 5.18
C GLU A 50 5.17 18.66 4.37
N GLY A 51 4.70 17.51 4.87
CA GLY A 51 4.77 16.27 4.12
C GLY A 51 4.22 16.65 2.74
N LYS A 52 5.07 16.52 1.73
CA LYS A 52 4.70 16.77 0.34
C LYS A 52 3.42 16.00 0.09
N VAL A 53 2.29 16.67 0.17
CA VAL A 53 1.07 16.23 -0.46
C VAL A 53 1.39 16.32 -1.94
N SER A 54 1.84 15.21 -2.51
CA SER A 54 2.07 15.10 -3.94
C SER A 54 0.71 15.23 -4.60
N GLY A 55 0.31 16.47 -4.88
CA GLY A 55 -0.90 16.76 -5.64
C GLY A 55 -0.65 16.47 -7.10
N LEU A 56 -1.00 15.26 -7.57
CA LEU A 56 -1.01 14.99 -8.99
C LEU A 56 -1.91 16.00 -9.68
N LYS A 57 -1.35 16.77 -10.62
CA LYS A 57 -2.08 17.69 -11.50
C LYS A 57 -2.12 17.10 -12.90
N LEU A 58 -3.32 16.99 -13.44
CA LEU A 58 -3.54 16.53 -14.81
C LEU A 58 -3.94 17.71 -15.69
N PHE A 59 -3.33 17.82 -16.86
CA PHE A 59 -3.63 18.86 -17.83
C PHE A 59 -4.05 18.25 -19.15
N HIS A 60 -5.15 18.75 -19.71
CA HIS A 60 -5.51 18.47 -21.07
C HIS A 60 -4.82 19.47 -21.98
N THR A 61 -4.01 18.99 -22.92
CA THR A 61 -3.25 19.80 -23.86
C THR A 61 -3.87 19.69 -25.26
N THR A 62 -4.12 20.81 -25.88
CA THR A 62 -4.61 20.91 -27.27
C THR A 62 -3.76 21.89 -28.06
N ASN A 63 -3.93 21.93 -29.38
CA ASN A 63 -3.24 22.93 -30.21
C ASN A 63 -3.61 24.38 -29.85
N SER A 64 -4.74 24.58 -29.15
CA SER A 64 -5.25 25.91 -28.75
C SER A 64 -4.91 26.29 -27.30
N GLY A 65 -4.31 25.41 -26.51
CA GLY A 65 -3.96 25.73 -25.13
C GLY A 65 -3.92 24.55 -24.17
N VAL A 66 -3.78 24.87 -22.89
CA VAL A 66 -3.67 23.90 -21.79
C VAL A 66 -4.75 24.21 -20.74
N THR A 67 -5.49 23.20 -20.33
CA THR A 67 -6.54 23.30 -19.29
C THR A 67 -6.29 22.29 -18.20
N GLU A 68 -6.30 22.73 -16.93
CA GLU A 68 -6.18 21.84 -15.77
C GLU A 68 -7.48 21.00 -15.62
N VAL A 69 -7.33 19.68 -15.51
CA VAL A 69 -8.44 18.78 -15.22
C VAL A 69 -8.54 18.60 -13.70
N MET A 70 -9.60 19.16 -13.13
CA MET A 70 -9.77 19.13 -11.68
C MET A 70 -10.08 17.72 -11.16
N PRO A 71 -9.43 17.30 -10.07
CA PRO A 71 -9.72 16.02 -9.44
C PRO A 71 -11.06 16.05 -8.70
N ARG A 72 -11.74 14.90 -8.67
CA ARG A 72 -12.96 14.68 -7.88
C ARG A 72 -12.94 13.32 -7.19
N LEU A 73 -13.71 13.19 -6.13
CA LEU A 73 -14.01 11.90 -5.51
C LEU A 73 -15.17 11.19 -6.21
N ALA A 74 -15.32 9.90 -5.97
CA ALA A 74 -16.50 9.14 -6.35
C ALA A 74 -17.78 9.71 -5.70
N ALA A 75 -18.92 9.46 -6.31
CA ALA A 75 -20.21 9.82 -5.72
C ALA A 75 -20.50 8.96 -4.49
N VAL A 76 -20.30 7.66 -4.61
CA VAL A 76 -20.43 6.68 -3.52
C VAL A 76 -19.19 5.76 -3.48
N GLU A 77 -18.99 5.05 -2.37
CA GLU A 77 -17.86 4.14 -2.16
C GLU A 77 -17.89 2.97 -3.17
N ALA A 78 -19.09 2.44 -3.44
CA ALA A 78 -19.30 1.36 -4.38
C ALA A 78 -18.78 1.66 -5.81
N ASP A 79 -18.84 2.93 -6.27
CA ASP A 79 -18.31 3.29 -7.60
C ASP A 79 -16.81 3.00 -7.74
N VAL A 80 -16.05 3.16 -6.65
CA VAL A 80 -14.61 2.88 -6.64
C VAL A 80 -14.37 1.39 -6.53
N GLN A 81 -15.12 0.71 -5.65
CA GLN A 81 -15.02 -0.73 -5.46
C GLN A 81 -15.33 -1.46 -6.78
N ASP A 82 -16.44 -1.19 -7.42
CA ASP A 82 -16.87 -1.82 -8.67
C ASP A 82 -15.83 -1.61 -9.78
N LEU A 83 -15.31 -0.38 -9.92
CA LEU A 83 -14.28 -0.08 -10.92
C LEU A 83 -12.98 -0.85 -10.67
N VAL A 84 -12.53 -0.87 -9.42
CA VAL A 84 -11.28 -1.55 -9.07
C VAL A 84 -11.45 -3.06 -9.17
N GLU A 85 -12.55 -3.64 -8.71
CA GLU A 85 -12.82 -5.08 -8.81
C GLU A 85 -12.86 -5.55 -10.27
N ALA A 86 -13.51 -4.79 -11.16
CA ALA A 86 -13.55 -5.09 -12.59
C ALA A 86 -12.18 -5.09 -13.27
N HIS A 87 -11.20 -4.35 -12.72
CA HIS A 87 -9.88 -4.14 -13.31
C HIS A 87 -8.73 -4.36 -12.32
N MET A 88 -8.95 -5.16 -11.29
CA MET A 88 -8.04 -5.33 -10.15
C MET A 88 -6.65 -5.83 -10.56
N GLU A 89 -6.57 -6.72 -11.54
CA GLU A 89 -5.31 -7.22 -12.06
C GLU A 89 -4.49 -6.11 -12.74
N THR A 90 -5.14 -5.29 -13.56
CA THR A 90 -4.49 -4.18 -14.25
C THR A 90 -4.06 -3.08 -13.28
N MET A 91 -4.91 -2.73 -12.29
CA MET A 91 -4.69 -1.61 -11.39
C MET A 91 -3.79 -1.96 -10.22
N LEU A 92 -3.98 -3.14 -9.62
CA LEU A 92 -3.34 -3.52 -8.36
C LEU A 92 -2.41 -4.75 -8.48
N GLY A 93 -2.38 -5.43 -9.64
CA GLY A 93 -1.67 -6.70 -9.80
C GLY A 93 -2.29 -7.83 -8.95
N VAL A 94 -3.59 -7.79 -8.76
CA VAL A 94 -4.33 -8.72 -7.90
C VAL A 94 -5.39 -9.46 -8.72
N THR A 95 -5.32 -10.77 -8.74
CA THR A 95 -6.38 -11.61 -9.30
C THR A 95 -7.56 -11.62 -8.33
N PHE A 96 -8.70 -11.10 -8.77
CA PHE A 96 -9.93 -11.00 -7.99
C PHE A 96 -10.53 -12.38 -7.67
N LEU A 97 -11.00 -12.58 -6.44
CA LEU A 97 -11.61 -13.82 -5.97
C LEU A 97 -13.05 -13.64 -5.50
N ALA A 98 -13.31 -12.65 -4.67
CA ALA A 98 -14.63 -12.43 -4.10
C ALA A 98 -14.83 -10.97 -3.69
N SER A 99 -16.05 -10.46 -3.91
CA SER A 99 -16.58 -9.21 -3.38
C SER A 99 -17.39 -9.47 -2.14
N GLU A 100 -17.42 -8.53 -1.20
CA GLU A 100 -18.32 -8.53 -0.05
C GLU A 100 -18.29 -9.86 0.74
N TYR A 101 -17.08 -10.37 0.97
CA TYR A 101 -16.89 -11.70 1.58
C TYR A 101 -17.23 -11.66 3.06
N VAL A 102 -18.34 -12.32 3.43
CA VAL A 102 -18.79 -12.42 4.82
C VAL A 102 -17.86 -13.32 5.63
N ILE A 103 -17.36 -12.81 6.76
CA ILE A 103 -16.55 -13.59 7.68
C ILE A 103 -17.39 -14.13 8.84
N ASP A 104 -17.18 -15.41 9.16
CA ASP A 104 -17.83 -16.08 10.27
C ASP A 104 -16.98 -15.89 11.53
N CYS A 105 -17.37 -14.90 12.35
CA CYS A 105 -16.74 -14.65 13.65
C CYS A 105 -17.72 -13.92 14.59
N VAL A 106 -17.38 -13.88 15.88
CA VAL A 106 -18.26 -13.34 16.95
C VAL A 106 -18.70 -11.89 16.67
N ASP A 107 -17.77 -11.07 16.16
CA ASP A 107 -18.05 -9.66 15.85
C ASP A 107 -18.57 -9.46 14.42
N GLY A 108 -18.64 -10.54 13.62
CA GLY A 108 -19.03 -10.46 12.22
C GLY A 108 -18.06 -9.65 11.37
N GLY A 109 -18.47 -9.38 10.16
CA GLY A 109 -17.75 -8.48 9.25
C GLY A 109 -17.87 -8.93 7.81
N ARG A 110 -17.46 -8.04 6.92
CA ARG A 110 -17.52 -8.26 5.49
C ARG A 110 -16.30 -7.59 4.85
N ILE A 111 -15.46 -8.40 4.25
CA ILE A 111 -14.28 -7.94 3.52
C ILE A 111 -14.76 -7.41 2.19
N ASP A 112 -14.42 -6.17 1.84
CA ASP A 112 -14.87 -5.54 0.61
C ASP A 112 -14.40 -6.34 -0.61
N SER A 113 -13.09 -6.60 -0.74
CA SER A 113 -12.57 -7.45 -1.82
C SER A 113 -11.46 -8.39 -1.35
N LEU A 114 -11.48 -9.62 -1.85
CA LEU A 114 -10.44 -10.63 -1.67
C LEU A 114 -9.79 -10.99 -3.00
N GLY A 115 -8.47 -11.19 -2.99
CA GLY A 115 -7.71 -11.61 -4.15
C GLY A 115 -6.40 -12.31 -3.84
N LEU A 116 -5.67 -12.65 -4.90
CA LEU A 116 -4.28 -13.12 -4.88
C LEU A 116 -3.40 -12.15 -5.66
N ASP A 117 -2.27 -11.74 -5.11
CA ASP A 117 -1.31 -10.96 -5.89
C ASP A 117 -0.53 -11.83 -6.90
N GLU A 118 0.26 -11.18 -7.75
CA GLU A 118 1.10 -11.82 -8.78
C GLU A 118 2.07 -12.87 -8.21
N ASN A 119 2.35 -12.80 -6.90
CA ASN A 119 3.21 -13.74 -6.18
C ASN A 119 2.42 -14.84 -5.45
N GLY A 120 1.09 -14.85 -5.58
CA GLY A 120 0.20 -15.80 -4.91
C GLY A 120 0.02 -15.50 -3.42
N ALA A 121 0.32 -14.29 -2.95
CA ALA A 121 0.00 -13.89 -1.59
C ALA A 121 -1.47 -13.46 -1.49
N PRO A 122 -2.17 -13.80 -0.39
CA PRO A 122 -3.52 -13.33 -0.15
C PRO A 122 -3.56 -11.81 -0.02
N VAL A 123 -4.56 -11.18 -0.64
CA VAL A 123 -4.77 -9.74 -0.60
C VAL A 123 -6.18 -9.43 -0.13
N ILE A 124 -6.27 -8.50 0.82
CA ILE A 124 -7.51 -7.83 1.21
C ILE A 124 -7.45 -6.42 0.63
N VAL A 125 -8.53 -5.97 0.01
CA VAL A 125 -8.69 -4.57 -0.41
C VAL A 125 -9.90 -4.00 0.29
N GLU A 126 -9.71 -2.86 0.96
CA GLU A 126 -10.76 -2.10 1.66
C GLU A 126 -10.88 -0.72 1.02
N TYR A 127 -12.12 -0.26 0.86
CA TYR A 127 -12.39 1.01 0.17
C TYR A 127 -12.99 2.04 1.11
N LYS A 128 -12.67 3.32 0.88
CA LYS A 128 -13.35 4.45 1.51
C LYS A 128 -13.50 5.59 0.52
N ARG A 129 -14.70 6.16 0.46
CA ARG A 129 -14.98 7.30 -0.43
C ARG A 129 -14.10 8.49 -0.12
N GLY A 130 -13.93 8.82 1.15
CA GLY A 130 -13.17 9.98 1.63
C GLY A 130 -11.98 9.58 2.47
N THR A 131 -11.71 10.38 3.51
CA THR A 131 -10.71 10.10 4.53
C THR A 131 -11.38 9.41 5.69
N ASP A 132 -10.91 8.20 6.04
CA ASP A 132 -11.41 7.44 7.18
C ASP A 132 -10.25 6.70 7.87
N ALA A 133 -9.94 7.12 9.10
CA ALA A 133 -8.91 6.48 9.92
C ALA A 133 -9.28 5.03 10.33
N GLY A 134 -10.54 4.62 10.19
CA GLY A 134 -11.03 3.28 10.52
C GLY A 134 -10.63 2.21 9.52
N VAL A 135 -10.37 2.56 8.25
CA VAL A 135 -10.10 1.60 7.17
C VAL A 135 -8.90 0.69 7.46
N ILE A 136 -7.84 1.23 8.05
CA ILE A 136 -6.65 0.47 8.41
C ILE A 136 -6.97 -0.54 9.52
N ASN A 137 -7.68 -0.12 10.55
CA ASN A 137 -8.07 -1.00 11.67
C ASN A 137 -9.02 -2.10 11.20
N GLN A 138 -9.98 -1.76 10.34
CA GLN A 138 -10.91 -2.71 9.71
C GLN A 138 -10.15 -3.76 8.91
N GLY A 139 -9.26 -3.33 8.02
CA GLY A 139 -8.45 -4.22 7.21
C GLY A 139 -7.51 -5.10 8.05
N LEU A 140 -6.92 -4.58 9.13
CA LEU A 140 -6.10 -5.36 10.05
C LEU A 140 -6.89 -6.44 10.79
N TYR A 141 -8.14 -6.15 11.18
CA TYR A 141 -9.04 -7.12 11.76
C TYR A 141 -9.32 -8.26 10.77
N TYR A 142 -9.64 -7.95 9.52
CA TYR A 142 -9.84 -8.93 8.48
C TYR A 142 -8.58 -9.73 8.13
N MET A 143 -7.42 -9.09 8.16
CA MET A 143 -6.14 -9.75 7.97
C MET A 143 -5.86 -10.77 9.08
N ALA A 144 -6.23 -10.46 10.33
CA ALA A 144 -6.11 -11.40 11.44
C ALA A 144 -7.05 -12.59 11.25
N TRP A 145 -8.29 -12.35 10.84
CA TRP A 145 -9.24 -13.42 10.48
C TRP A 145 -8.69 -14.31 9.37
N LEU A 146 -8.25 -13.72 8.27
CA LEU A 146 -7.73 -14.42 7.08
C LEU A 146 -6.56 -15.35 7.44
N THR A 147 -5.63 -14.88 8.28
CA THR A 147 -4.46 -15.68 8.69
C THR A 147 -4.82 -16.85 9.60
N ASN A 148 -5.95 -16.78 10.30
CA ASN A 148 -6.48 -17.84 11.15
C ASN A 148 -7.42 -18.81 10.40
N HIS A 149 -7.99 -18.38 9.27
CA HIS A 149 -8.95 -19.16 8.47
C HIS A 149 -8.38 -19.53 7.08
N LYS A 150 -7.13 -19.98 7.06
CA LYS A 150 -6.41 -20.34 5.82
C LYS A 150 -7.13 -21.34 4.94
N ASP A 151 -7.88 -22.27 5.56
CA ASP A 151 -8.60 -23.30 4.81
C ASP A 151 -9.81 -22.75 4.08
N ALA A 152 -10.53 -21.78 4.68
CA ALA A 152 -11.64 -21.07 4.01
C ALA A 152 -11.13 -20.34 2.77
N PHE A 153 -10.03 -19.59 2.90
CA PHE A 153 -9.41 -18.90 1.77
C PHE A 153 -8.85 -19.87 0.72
N ARG A 154 -8.21 -20.96 1.14
CA ARG A 154 -7.68 -22.00 0.22
C ARG A 154 -8.82 -22.65 -0.58
N ASN A 155 -9.97 -22.89 0.02
CA ASN A 155 -11.14 -23.42 -0.67
C ASN A 155 -11.64 -22.42 -1.71
N LEU A 156 -11.78 -21.13 -1.34
CA LEU A 156 -12.15 -20.07 -2.26
C LEU A 156 -11.20 -20.02 -3.49
N VAL A 157 -9.88 -20.05 -3.24
CA VAL A 157 -8.89 -20.07 -4.34
C VAL A 157 -9.05 -21.32 -5.20
N ARG A 158 -9.27 -22.49 -4.59
CA ARG A 158 -9.48 -23.75 -5.33
C ARG A 158 -10.71 -23.67 -6.23
N ASP A 159 -11.80 -23.11 -5.73
CA ASP A 159 -13.07 -23.02 -6.45
C ASP A 159 -12.98 -22.01 -7.61
N ARG A 160 -12.19 -20.95 -7.47
CA ARG A 160 -12.05 -19.87 -8.46
C ARG A 160 -10.92 -20.11 -9.47
N LEU A 161 -9.78 -20.62 -9.02
CA LEU A 161 -8.53 -20.71 -9.80
C LEU A 161 -7.96 -22.12 -9.92
N GLY A 162 -8.59 -23.10 -9.25
CA GLY A 162 -8.18 -24.51 -9.31
C GLY A 162 -7.14 -24.92 -8.26
N GLY A 163 -6.90 -26.23 -8.20
CA GLY A 163 -6.08 -26.86 -7.15
C GLY A 163 -4.61 -26.43 -7.17
N THR A 164 -4.06 -26.16 -8.35
CA THR A 164 -2.65 -25.71 -8.49
C THR A 164 -2.44 -24.38 -7.80
N ALA A 165 -3.27 -23.37 -8.07
CA ALA A 165 -3.21 -22.07 -7.44
C ALA A 165 -3.39 -22.18 -5.91
N ALA A 166 -4.36 -22.98 -5.46
CA ALA A 166 -4.62 -23.22 -4.04
C ALA A 166 -3.44 -23.87 -3.29
N SER A 167 -2.65 -24.69 -3.96
CA SER A 167 -1.45 -25.32 -3.38
C SER A 167 -0.24 -24.38 -3.30
N GLN A 168 -0.25 -23.28 -4.03
CA GLN A 168 0.87 -22.35 -4.17
C GLN A 168 0.67 -21.03 -3.41
N ILE A 169 -0.35 -20.92 -2.57
CA ILE A 169 -0.64 -19.72 -1.79
C ILE A 169 0.54 -19.36 -0.89
N LEU A 170 1.00 -18.11 -0.99
CA LEU A 170 2.13 -17.57 -0.22
C LEU A 170 1.64 -16.95 1.10
N TRP A 171 1.52 -17.75 2.15
CA TRP A 171 1.05 -17.29 3.45
C TRP A 171 2.06 -16.47 4.26
N SER A 172 3.29 -16.37 3.82
CA SER A 172 4.32 -15.58 4.52
C SER A 172 4.19 -14.07 4.27
N ALA A 173 3.41 -13.65 3.28
CA ALA A 173 3.33 -12.26 2.86
C ALA A 173 1.89 -11.80 2.51
N PRO A 174 0.86 -12.07 3.34
CA PRO A 174 -0.47 -11.54 3.07
C PRO A 174 -0.45 -10.01 3.11
N ARG A 175 -1.26 -9.35 2.27
CA ARG A 175 -1.26 -7.91 2.06
C ARG A 175 -2.63 -7.30 2.35
N LEU A 176 -2.61 -6.06 2.85
CA LEU A 176 -3.77 -5.19 2.95
C LEU A 176 -3.54 -3.98 2.03
N ILE A 177 -4.48 -3.71 1.15
CA ILE A 177 -4.51 -2.50 0.33
C ILE A 177 -5.71 -1.67 0.76
N CYS A 178 -5.47 -0.46 1.24
CA CYS A 178 -6.53 0.50 1.56
C CYS A 178 -6.64 1.51 0.43
N VAL A 179 -7.76 1.54 -0.28
CA VAL A 179 -8.04 2.49 -1.36
C VAL A 179 -8.99 3.55 -0.84
N ALA A 180 -8.54 4.80 -0.72
CA ALA A 180 -9.34 5.86 -0.14
C ALA A 180 -9.21 7.20 -0.89
N GLY A 181 -10.17 8.09 -0.67
CA GLY A 181 -10.09 9.44 -1.21
C GLY A 181 -8.90 10.23 -0.67
N ASP A 182 -8.54 10.04 0.60
CA ASP A 182 -7.32 10.61 1.18
C ASP A 182 -6.88 9.85 2.44
N PHE A 183 -5.65 10.08 2.86
CA PHE A 183 -5.08 9.60 4.11
C PHE A 183 -4.41 10.74 4.86
N THR A 184 -4.50 10.71 6.17
CA THR A 184 -3.81 11.66 7.01
C THR A 184 -2.32 11.29 7.16
N ARG A 185 -1.51 12.28 7.58
CA ARG A 185 -0.11 11.99 7.96
C ARG A 185 0.01 10.95 9.07
N TYR A 186 -1.01 10.86 9.92
CA TYR A 186 -1.05 9.89 11.02
C TYR A 186 -1.27 8.47 10.50
N ASP A 187 -2.10 8.30 9.47
CA ASP A 187 -2.31 7.00 8.81
C ASP A 187 -1.02 6.51 8.17
N ALA A 188 -0.34 7.39 7.41
CA ALA A 188 0.94 7.07 6.80
C ALA A 188 2.04 6.75 7.84
N HIS A 189 2.00 7.38 9.01
CA HIS A 189 2.91 7.05 10.12
C HIS A 189 2.53 5.73 10.79
N ALA A 190 1.23 5.54 11.08
CA ALA A 190 0.74 4.34 11.75
C ALA A 190 1.11 3.06 10.99
N VAL A 191 0.91 3.03 9.66
CA VAL A 191 1.26 1.84 8.88
C VAL A 191 2.76 1.52 8.91
N ARG A 192 3.65 2.51 9.07
CA ARG A 192 5.10 2.29 9.20
C ARG A 192 5.49 1.59 10.50
N GLU A 193 4.69 1.75 11.54
CA GLU A 193 4.88 1.08 12.83
C GLU A 193 4.31 -0.34 12.85
N HIS A 194 3.41 -0.67 11.92
CA HIS A 194 2.88 -2.02 11.78
C HIS A 194 3.89 -2.98 11.13
N ARG A 195 3.89 -4.23 11.60
CA ARG A 195 4.70 -5.32 11.05
C ARG A 195 3.93 -6.14 10.01
N ARG A 196 3.02 -5.50 9.28
CA ARG A 196 2.20 -6.11 8.24
C ARG A 196 2.47 -5.40 6.92
N SER A 197 2.22 -6.10 5.81
CA SER A 197 2.28 -5.49 4.50
C SER A 197 1.00 -4.69 4.27
N ILE A 198 1.11 -3.37 4.25
CA ILE A 198 -0.01 -2.44 4.10
C ILE A 198 0.35 -1.39 3.06
N ASP A 199 -0.52 -1.23 2.08
CA ASP A 199 -0.43 -0.20 1.07
C ASP A 199 -1.59 0.79 1.23
N LEU A 200 -1.29 2.08 1.36
CA LEU A 200 -2.27 3.15 1.34
C LEU A 200 -2.28 3.76 -0.05
N VAL A 201 -3.39 3.66 -0.73
CA VAL A 201 -3.57 4.07 -2.13
C VAL A 201 -4.65 5.13 -2.22
N ARG A 202 -4.26 6.34 -2.59
CA ARG A 202 -5.20 7.44 -2.85
C ARG A 202 -5.75 7.32 -4.24
N TYR A 203 -7.07 7.48 -4.40
CA TYR A 203 -7.68 7.55 -5.73
C TYR A 203 -8.21 8.95 -6.06
N ARG A 204 -8.28 9.28 -7.34
CA ARG A 204 -8.92 10.47 -7.88
C ARG A 204 -9.50 10.19 -9.26
N TYR A 205 -10.67 10.72 -9.52
CA TYR A 205 -11.19 10.84 -10.87
C TYR A 205 -10.79 12.19 -11.45
N PHE A 206 -10.42 12.21 -12.72
CA PHE A 206 -10.10 13.41 -13.49
C PHE A 206 -10.96 13.44 -14.76
N GLY A 207 -11.84 14.44 -14.89
CA GLY A 207 -12.82 14.47 -15.97
C GLY A 207 -13.74 13.26 -15.95
N SER A 208 -14.15 12.80 -17.16
CA SER A 208 -15.00 11.63 -17.37
C SER A 208 -14.20 10.32 -17.46
N ASP A 209 -12.95 10.38 -17.93
CA ASP A 209 -12.27 9.23 -18.54
C ASP A 209 -10.99 8.81 -17.83
N HIS A 210 -10.51 9.57 -16.84
CA HIS A 210 -9.27 9.27 -16.16
C HIS A 210 -9.52 8.94 -14.69
N PHE A 211 -8.89 7.85 -14.26
CA PHE A 211 -8.83 7.42 -12.87
C PHE A 211 -7.38 7.29 -12.45
N GLY A 212 -7.00 7.99 -11.41
CA GLY A 212 -5.63 7.99 -10.89
C GLY A 212 -5.54 7.26 -9.56
N LEU A 213 -4.52 6.43 -9.42
CA LEU A 213 -4.09 5.81 -8.17
C LEU A 213 -2.70 6.32 -7.80
N GLU A 214 -2.53 6.70 -6.54
CA GLU A 214 -1.27 7.19 -5.99
C GLU A 214 -0.96 6.46 -4.69
N THR A 215 0.20 5.82 -4.61
CA THR A 215 0.66 5.20 -3.36
C THR A 215 1.11 6.28 -2.38
N VAL A 216 0.38 6.45 -1.28
CA VAL A 216 0.68 7.42 -0.21
C VAL A 216 1.71 6.86 0.77
N ALA A 217 1.57 5.60 1.13
CA ALA A 217 2.53 4.86 1.95
C ALA A 217 2.45 3.37 1.61
N SER A 218 3.59 2.70 1.68
CA SER A 218 3.70 1.25 1.53
C SER A 218 4.68 0.73 2.57
N VAL A 219 4.30 -0.33 3.26
CA VAL A 219 5.12 -0.96 4.31
C VAL A 219 5.04 -2.47 4.17
N THR A 220 6.16 -3.13 4.44
CA THR A 220 6.27 -4.58 4.35
C THR A 220 6.46 -5.22 5.69
N GLY A 221 5.72 -6.29 5.96
CA GLY A 221 5.81 -7.04 7.22
C GLY A 221 7.18 -7.66 7.52
N HIS A 222 8.10 -7.66 6.55
CA HIS A 222 9.42 -8.30 6.65
C HIS A 222 10.57 -7.31 6.87
N SER A 223 10.32 -6.10 7.34
CA SER A 223 11.31 -5.03 7.60
C SER A 223 12.50 -5.40 8.52
N ALA A 224 12.55 -6.63 9.06
CA ALA A 224 13.69 -7.11 9.83
C ALA A 224 14.96 -7.31 8.96
N SER A 225 14.82 -7.51 7.64
CA SER A 225 15.95 -7.71 6.72
C SER A 225 16.64 -6.39 6.35
N ALA A 226 15.89 -5.32 6.14
CA ALA A 226 16.45 -4.01 5.79
C ALA A 226 17.30 -3.39 6.91
N LYS A 227 16.96 -3.62 8.18
CA LYS A 227 17.81 -3.20 9.33
C LYS A 227 19.14 -3.95 9.38
N ARG A 228 19.22 -5.15 8.84
CA ARG A 228 20.46 -5.95 8.81
C ARG A 228 21.43 -5.45 7.74
N VAL A 229 20.92 -4.98 6.59
CA VAL A 229 21.73 -4.38 5.51
C VAL A 229 22.29 -3.02 5.96
N ARG A 230 21.48 -2.13 6.57
CA ARG A 230 21.98 -0.85 7.10
C ARG A 230 23.00 -0.99 8.25
N ARG A 231 22.95 -2.06 9.05
CA ARG A 231 23.95 -2.32 10.11
C ARG A 231 25.25 -2.94 9.56
N ARG A 232 25.22 -3.57 8.39
CA ARG A 232 26.46 -4.07 7.72
C ARG A 232 27.26 -2.99 7.03
N ALA A 233 26.64 -1.89 6.61
CA ALA A 233 27.34 -0.77 5.96
C ALA A 233 28.20 0.07 6.91
N ALA A 234 28.15 -0.15 8.21
CA ALA A 234 29.00 0.53 9.20
C ALA A 234 30.00 -0.46 9.84
N GLY A 235 31.09 -0.76 9.17
CA GLY A 235 32.34 -1.14 9.81
C GLY A 235 32.68 -2.61 10.02
N ALA A 236 32.33 -3.52 9.09
CA ALA A 236 32.98 -4.82 9.01
C ALA A 236 33.50 -5.07 7.58
N PRO A 237 34.76 -5.56 7.41
CA PRO A 237 35.24 -5.92 6.06
C PRO A 237 34.33 -7.02 5.49
N PRO A 238 34.08 -7.03 4.15
CA PRO A 238 33.25 -8.03 3.54
C PRO A 238 33.88 -9.41 3.77
N VAL A 239 33.16 -10.27 4.51
CA VAL A 239 33.46 -11.70 4.45
C VAL A 239 33.13 -12.09 3.01
N ARG A 240 34.16 -12.31 2.19
CA ARG A 240 34.04 -12.93 0.87
C ARG A 240 33.35 -14.30 1.07
N MET A 241 32.06 -14.31 0.91
CA MET A 241 31.38 -15.57 0.63
C MET A 241 31.87 -16.00 -0.76
N GLN A 242 32.26 -17.25 -0.92
CA GLN A 242 32.69 -17.86 -2.17
C GLN A 242 31.48 -17.96 -3.14
N GLY A 243 31.00 -16.80 -3.60
CA GLY A 243 30.02 -16.66 -4.66
C GLY A 243 30.78 -16.21 -5.92
N GLY A 244 30.66 -16.95 -7.01
CA GLY A 244 31.27 -16.51 -8.28
C GLY A 244 30.65 -15.18 -8.75
N ALA A 245 31.27 -14.53 -9.75
CA ALA A 245 30.90 -13.22 -10.29
C ALA A 245 29.39 -13.01 -10.53
N MET A 246 28.65 -14.07 -10.83
CA MET A 246 27.19 -14.01 -11.02
C MET A 246 26.41 -13.85 -9.71
N ALA A 247 26.93 -14.35 -8.59
CA ALA A 247 26.29 -14.16 -7.29
C ALA A 247 26.52 -12.72 -6.79
N GLU A 248 27.71 -12.16 -7.01
CA GLU A 248 28.02 -10.76 -6.70
C GLU A 248 27.15 -9.82 -7.54
N LEU A 249 26.97 -10.12 -8.84
CA LEU A 249 26.07 -9.36 -9.71
C LEU A 249 24.61 -9.44 -9.23
N ALA A 250 24.15 -10.61 -8.76
CA ALA A 250 22.79 -10.75 -8.24
C ALA A 250 22.57 -9.95 -6.95
N GLU A 251 23.58 -9.87 -6.07
CA GLU A 251 23.53 -9.01 -4.88
C GLU A 251 23.49 -7.53 -5.26
N ALA A 252 24.29 -7.11 -6.26
CA ALA A 252 24.29 -5.73 -6.75
C ALA A 252 22.92 -5.37 -7.38
N VAL A 253 22.30 -6.28 -8.13
CA VAL A 253 20.94 -6.09 -8.68
C VAL A 253 19.92 -5.96 -7.56
N ASP A 254 20.00 -6.80 -6.50
CA ASP A 254 19.11 -6.73 -5.33
C ASP A 254 19.23 -5.36 -4.64
N GLU A 255 20.44 -4.88 -4.41
CA GLU A 255 20.69 -3.57 -3.79
C GLU A 255 20.11 -2.42 -4.63
N VAL A 256 20.32 -2.46 -5.96
CA VAL A 256 19.77 -1.44 -6.87
C VAL A 256 18.25 -1.45 -6.86
N LEU A 257 17.62 -2.61 -6.99
CA LEU A 257 16.16 -2.73 -7.04
C LEU A 257 15.49 -2.30 -5.73
N VAL A 258 16.04 -2.71 -4.59
CA VAL A 258 15.55 -2.29 -3.26
C VAL A 258 15.80 -0.79 -3.03
N GLY A 259 16.89 -0.26 -3.59
CA GLY A 259 17.27 1.15 -3.46
C GLY A 259 16.49 2.10 -4.37
N LEU A 260 15.64 1.63 -5.31
CA LEU A 260 14.90 2.49 -6.22
C LEU A 260 13.89 3.41 -5.51
N GLY A 261 13.40 3.02 -4.32
CA GLY A 261 12.54 3.88 -3.52
C GLY A 261 11.98 3.21 -2.28
N ASP A 262 11.31 4.02 -1.45
CA ASP A 262 10.65 3.54 -0.25
C ASP A 262 9.48 2.60 -0.60
N GLY A 263 9.26 1.59 0.23
CA GLY A 263 8.16 0.65 0.08
C GLY A 263 8.39 -0.48 -0.92
N VAL A 264 9.58 -0.60 -1.50
CA VAL A 264 9.92 -1.79 -2.31
C VAL A 264 9.96 -3.03 -1.44
N THR A 265 9.16 -4.02 -1.81
CA THR A 265 9.10 -5.34 -1.17
C THR A 265 9.78 -6.38 -2.02
N ARG A 266 10.71 -7.14 -1.44
CA ARG A 266 11.29 -8.31 -2.07
C ARG A 266 10.54 -9.57 -1.62
N VAL A 267 9.90 -10.26 -2.56
CA VAL A 267 9.16 -11.50 -2.32
C VAL A 267 9.92 -12.67 -2.91
N GLN A 268 10.38 -13.60 -2.06
CA GLN A 268 11.12 -14.78 -2.53
C GLN A 268 10.15 -15.87 -2.96
N ARG A 269 10.24 -16.28 -4.22
CA ARG A 269 9.58 -17.46 -4.77
C ARG A 269 10.60 -18.56 -5.05
N LYS A 270 10.13 -19.77 -5.36
CA LYS A 270 11.01 -20.92 -5.65
C LYS A 270 11.92 -20.66 -6.86
N GLN A 271 11.42 -19.98 -7.87
CA GLN A 271 12.06 -19.84 -9.19
C GLN A 271 12.53 -18.43 -9.49
N TYR A 272 12.17 -17.40 -8.66
CA TYR A 272 12.58 -16.02 -8.82
C TYR A 272 12.44 -15.26 -7.51
N ALA A 273 13.05 -14.09 -7.43
CA ALA A 273 12.74 -13.06 -6.46
C ALA A 273 11.96 -11.94 -7.17
N ALA A 274 10.75 -11.64 -6.70
CA ALA A 274 9.98 -10.50 -7.19
C ALA A 274 10.29 -9.25 -6.37
N TYR A 275 10.33 -8.11 -7.05
CA TYR A 275 10.43 -6.78 -6.44
C TYR A 275 9.13 -6.04 -6.76
N GLN A 276 8.42 -5.69 -5.71
CA GLN A 276 7.04 -5.26 -5.75
C GLN A 276 6.87 -3.91 -5.05
N ARG A 277 6.01 -3.08 -5.62
CA ARG A 277 5.32 -1.97 -4.96
C ARG A 277 3.84 -2.35 -4.85
N LEU A 278 2.97 -1.61 -5.51
CA LEU A 278 1.58 -2.04 -5.67
C LEU A 278 1.50 -3.32 -6.53
N ARG A 279 2.32 -3.39 -7.58
CA ARG A 279 2.51 -4.54 -8.49
C ARG A 279 3.99 -4.92 -8.57
N ASN A 280 4.28 -6.10 -9.10
CA ASN A 280 5.66 -6.46 -9.43
C ASN A 280 6.21 -5.55 -10.53
N PHE A 281 7.37 -4.97 -10.30
CA PHE A 281 8.09 -4.23 -11.34
C PHE A 281 9.32 -4.97 -11.86
N ALA A 282 9.89 -5.87 -11.07
CA ALA A 282 11.00 -6.69 -11.50
C ALA A 282 10.91 -8.10 -10.92
N CYS A 283 11.29 -9.09 -11.73
CA CYS A 283 11.46 -10.47 -11.30
C CYS A 283 12.86 -10.95 -11.66
N VAL A 284 13.67 -11.29 -10.67
CA VAL A 284 15.06 -11.73 -10.83
C VAL A 284 15.13 -13.23 -10.68
N CYS A 285 15.54 -13.93 -11.72
CA CYS A 285 15.76 -15.37 -11.69
C CYS A 285 17.06 -15.73 -10.95
N PRO A 286 17.19 -16.98 -10.46
CA PRO A 286 18.46 -17.45 -9.92
C PRO A 286 19.60 -17.28 -10.92
N PRO A 287 20.81 -16.91 -10.47
CA PRO A 287 21.96 -16.74 -11.34
C PRO A 287 22.25 -18.00 -12.17
N GLN A 288 22.39 -17.82 -13.48
CA GLN A 288 22.87 -18.86 -14.38
C GLN A 288 24.40 -18.79 -14.48
N GLN A 289 25.05 -19.75 -15.15
CA GLN A 289 26.51 -19.80 -15.25
C GLN A 289 27.13 -18.52 -15.87
N LYS A 290 26.43 -17.89 -16.84
CA LYS A 290 26.99 -16.78 -17.64
C LYS A 290 26.13 -15.53 -17.67
N LYS A 291 24.95 -15.55 -17.06
CA LYS A 291 24.00 -14.42 -17.07
C LYS A 291 23.02 -14.49 -15.92
N LEU A 292 22.52 -13.33 -15.56
CA LEU A 292 21.37 -13.13 -14.69
C LEU A 292 20.21 -12.65 -15.54
N LEU A 293 19.03 -13.27 -15.41
CA LEU A 293 17.81 -12.86 -16.10
C LEU A 293 16.97 -12.02 -15.17
N VAL A 294 16.55 -10.86 -15.66
CA VAL A 294 15.63 -9.95 -14.96
C VAL A 294 14.47 -9.64 -15.91
N TYR A 295 13.26 -9.89 -15.46
CA TYR A 295 12.04 -9.54 -16.19
C TYR A 295 11.47 -8.25 -15.63
N LEU A 296 11.16 -7.30 -16.50
CA LEU A 296 10.69 -5.96 -16.14
C LEU A 296 9.29 -5.71 -16.69
N LYS A 297 8.47 -4.99 -15.91
CA LYS A 297 7.17 -4.50 -16.34
C LYS A 297 7.34 -3.24 -17.17
N ALA A 298 7.70 -3.43 -18.43
CA ALA A 298 7.84 -2.38 -19.43
C ALA A 298 7.33 -2.90 -20.77
N ASP A 299 6.72 -2.04 -21.58
CA ASP A 299 6.31 -2.41 -22.93
C ASP A 299 7.55 -2.50 -23.83
N PRO A 300 7.87 -3.69 -24.38
CA PRO A 300 9.02 -3.85 -25.24
C PRO A 300 8.99 -3.00 -26.54
N LYS A 301 7.80 -2.52 -26.93
CA LYS A 301 7.63 -1.66 -28.11
C LYS A 301 8.09 -0.22 -27.87
N GLU A 302 8.15 0.19 -26.61
CA GLU A 302 8.62 1.52 -26.20
C GLU A 302 10.11 1.54 -25.84
N VAL A 303 10.81 0.41 -26.03
CA VAL A 303 12.22 0.23 -25.68
C VAL A 303 13.03 -0.17 -26.89
N ASP A 304 14.18 0.47 -27.08
CA ASP A 304 15.17 0.03 -28.08
C ASP A 304 15.77 -1.32 -27.68
N LEU A 305 15.33 -2.38 -28.34
CA LEU A 305 15.81 -3.73 -28.07
C LEU A 305 17.24 -3.93 -28.60
N VAL A 306 18.10 -4.42 -27.72
CA VAL A 306 19.52 -4.68 -28.03
C VAL A 306 19.81 -6.17 -27.92
N SER A 307 20.21 -6.78 -29.03
CA SER A 307 20.57 -8.20 -29.09
C SER A 307 21.57 -8.60 -28.01
N GLY A 308 21.23 -9.65 -27.27
CA GLY A 308 22.05 -10.16 -26.17
C GLY A 308 21.95 -9.38 -24.86
N PHE A 309 21.19 -8.28 -24.80
CA PHE A 309 20.97 -7.49 -23.59
C PHE A 309 19.47 -7.37 -23.24
N THR A 310 18.63 -6.95 -24.19
CA THR A 310 17.17 -6.87 -24.00
C THR A 310 16.44 -7.77 -24.99
N ARG A 311 15.31 -8.33 -24.57
CA ARG A 311 14.48 -9.18 -25.41
C ARG A 311 13.01 -8.99 -25.06
N ASP A 312 12.16 -8.91 -26.09
CA ASP A 312 10.71 -9.03 -25.97
C ASP A 312 10.35 -10.47 -25.63
N VAL A 313 9.64 -10.67 -24.53
CA VAL A 313 9.14 -11.96 -24.07
C VAL A 313 7.61 -11.97 -23.92
N THR A 314 6.94 -11.00 -24.53
CA THR A 314 5.47 -10.93 -24.55
C THR A 314 4.89 -12.25 -25.07
N GLY A 315 4.01 -12.85 -24.29
CA GLY A 315 3.37 -14.13 -24.62
C GLY A 315 4.31 -15.36 -24.54
N LEU A 316 5.56 -15.21 -24.16
CA LEU A 316 6.46 -16.32 -23.90
C LEU A 316 6.33 -16.76 -22.44
N GLY A 317 6.27 -18.07 -22.20
CA GLY A 317 6.25 -18.61 -20.84
C GLY A 317 7.58 -18.39 -20.13
N HIS A 318 7.56 -17.67 -19.01
CA HIS A 318 8.72 -17.46 -18.13
C HIS A 318 8.29 -17.41 -16.66
N HIS A 319 9.26 -17.37 -15.76
CA HIS A 319 8.98 -17.27 -14.33
C HIS A 319 8.91 -15.79 -13.90
N GLY A 320 7.84 -15.43 -13.19
CA GLY A 320 7.59 -14.05 -12.77
C GLY A 320 6.75 -13.28 -13.77
N THR A 321 6.67 -11.98 -13.58
CA THR A 321 5.87 -11.04 -14.39
C THR A 321 6.78 -10.04 -15.11
N GLY A 322 6.35 -9.56 -16.28
CA GLY A 322 7.03 -8.56 -17.09
C GLY A 322 7.32 -9.04 -18.50
N ASP A 323 7.17 -8.16 -19.49
CA ASP A 323 7.28 -8.47 -20.92
C ASP A 323 8.66 -8.15 -21.51
N LEU A 324 9.51 -7.45 -20.75
CA LEU A 324 10.89 -7.12 -21.15
C LEU A 324 11.89 -7.95 -20.35
N GLU A 325 12.65 -8.84 -21.02
CA GLU A 325 13.75 -9.59 -20.42
C GLU A 325 15.06 -8.81 -20.53
N LEU A 326 15.79 -8.66 -19.43
CA LEU A 326 17.18 -8.21 -19.39
C LEU A 326 18.10 -9.41 -19.18
N GLN A 327 19.22 -9.43 -19.90
CA GLN A 327 20.31 -10.39 -19.75
C GLN A 327 21.55 -9.67 -19.23
N LEU A 328 21.78 -9.74 -17.91
CA LEU A 328 22.93 -9.10 -17.27
C LEU A 328 24.08 -10.09 -17.12
N ARG A 329 25.30 -9.69 -17.50
CA ARG A 329 26.52 -10.50 -17.41
C ARG A 329 27.59 -9.82 -16.58
N THR A 330 27.54 -8.50 -16.49
CA THR A 330 28.53 -7.66 -15.83
C THR A 330 27.84 -6.51 -15.08
N GLU A 331 28.56 -5.86 -14.16
CA GLU A 331 28.10 -4.63 -13.51
C GLU A 331 27.83 -3.50 -14.52
N ARG A 332 28.58 -3.46 -15.62
CA ARG A 332 28.32 -2.50 -16.70
C ARG A 332 26.97 -2.72 -17.37
N ASP A 333 26.52 -3.98 -17.49
CA ASP A 333 25.16 -4.27 -17.96
C ASP A 333 24.11 -3.77 -16.97
N LEU A 334 24.39 -3.86 -15.67
CA LEU A 334 23.50 -3.33 -14.62
C LEU A 334 23.44 -1.80 -14.68
N GLU A 335 24.56 -1.12 -14.81
CA GLU A 335 24.59 0.34 -14.99
C GLU A 335 23.76 0.75 -16.21
N ARG A 336 23.95 0.06 -17.34
CA ARG A 336 23.20 0.29 -18.58
C ARG A 336 21.69 0.04 -18.41
N ALA A 337 21.30 -0.90 -17.55
CA ALA A 337 19.89 -1.21 -17.27
C ALA A 337 19.20 -0.15 -16.40
N GLY A 338 19.94 0.79 -15.80
CA GLY A 338 19.46 1.70 -14.78
C GLY A 338 18.18 2.45 -15.17
N ASP A 339 18.08 2.96 -16.40
CA ASP A 339 16.89 3.68 -16.86
C ASP A 339 15.69 2.75 -17.09
N LEU A 340 15.94 1.52 -17.58
CA LEU A 340 14.88 0.51 -17.73
C LEU A 340 14.33 0.03 -16.38
N LEU A 341 15.20 -0.10 -15.37
CA LEU A 341 14.79 -0.43 -14.00
C LEU A 341 13.92 0.68 -13.41
N ARG A 342 14.30 1.97 -13.61
CA ARG A 342 13.49 3.11 -13.17
C ARG A 342 12.15 3.20 -13.91
N LEU A 343 12.15 2.96 -15.22
CA LEU A 343 10.93 2.94 -16.04
C LEU A 343 9.95 1.89 -15.50
N SER A 344 10.43 0.67 -15.29
CA SER A 344 9.62 -0.42 -14.75
C SER A 344 9.13 -0.14 -13.34
N TYR A 345 9.97 0.44 -12.48
CA TYR A 345 9.61 0.88 -11.14
C TYR A 345 8.49 1.93 -11.15
N ALA A 346 8.54 2.88 -12.08
CA ALA A 346 7.53 3.92 -12.23
C ALA A 346 6.17 3.37 -12.75
N ALA A 347 6.20 2.25 -13.47
CA ALA A 347 5.00 1.59 -14.02
C ALA A 347 4.28 0.67 -13.02
N ALA A 348 4.79 0.48 -11.81
CA ALA A 348 4.26 -0.39 -10.76
C ALA A 348 3.69 0.43 -9.60
#